data_b48877e020cc62871af9a6af47afc282
#
_entry.id   b48877e020cc62871af9a6af47afc282
#
_cell.length_a   1.000
_cell.length_b   1.000
_cell.length_c   1.000
_cell.angle_alpha   90.00
_cell.angle_beta   90.00
_cell.angle_gamma   90.00
#
_symmetry.space_group_name_H-M   'P 1'
#
loop_
_entity.id
_entity.type
_entity.pdbx_description
1 polymer ?
#
loop_
_entity_poly.entity_id
_entity_poly.type
_entity_poly.pdbx_seq_one_letter_code
_entity_poly.pdbx_strand_id
1 'polypeptide(L)'
;RQQLSERLEHLAMPAAGWRELLVSQGALVEAWLSGGEELSSPSVQGMIHPGGEVEVLSTHEQLLGGPSGQTYLGCQFPARDHYRCELQRWGLAVGAELASLGALDHFSVDGLARRFGDCWDLQAIEVNLRKGGTTHPMQALRYLSNGRLCQTSGRFLSPTGSELHYKATDNFTDPRLRGLLPMDLIDLVAGAGLHYDALSESGSVFHLLGCLSEHGKLGMTCIGRSAEEAEQVYARTKARLLGDH
;
A
#
# COMPACT_ATOMS: atom_id res chain seq x y z
N ARG A 1 26.70 13.63 -19.43
CA ARG A 1 26.61 14.56 -18.26
C ARG A 1 25.39 15.48 -18.36
N GLN A 2 25.04 15.99 -19.54
CA GLN A 2 23.90 16.88 -19.76
C GLN A 2 22.55 16.15 -19.56
N GLN A 3 22.40 14.94 -20.08
CA GLN A 3 21.17 14.12 -19.91
C GLN A 3 20.87 13.72 -18.47
N LEU A 4 21.88 13.57 -17.61
CA LEU A 4 21.66 13.27 -16.19
C LEU A 4 21.16 14.49 -15.45
N SER A 5 21.66 15.70 -15.77
CA SER A 5 21.21 16.95 -15.12
C SER A 5 19.75 17.29 -15.47
N GLU A 6 19.32 17.05 -16.72
CA GLU A 6 17.94 17.32 -17.18
C GLU A 6 16.93 16.38 -16.51
N ARG A 7 17.31 15.13 -16.19
CA ARG A 7 16.45 14.19 -15.45
C ARG A 7 16.41 14.44 -13.95
N LEU A 8 17.44 15.10 -13.40
CA LEU A 8 17.50 15.45 -11.98
C LEU A 8 16.66 16.71 -11.63
N GLU A 9 16.20 17.47 -12.62
CA GLU A 9 15.35 18.65 -12.40
C GLU A 9 13.96 18.33 -11.83
N HIS A 10 13.51 17.08 -11.94
CA HIS A 10 12.25 16.61 -11.35
C HIS A 10 12.37 16.10 -9.91
N LEU A 11 13.56 16.14 -9.34
CA LEU A 11 13.79 15.72 -7.97
C LEU A 11 13.54 16.88 -7.01
N ALA A 12 13.00 16.57 -5.84
CA ALA A 12 12.73 17.56 -4.78
C ALA A 12 14.01 18.21 -4.21
N MET A 13 15.19 17.90 -4.76
CA MET A 13 16.48 18.36 -4.32
C MET A 13 17.32 18.88 -5.49
N PRO A 14 18.03 20.03 -5.34
CA PRO A 14 18.95 20.52 -6.36
C PRO A 14 20.06 19.53 -6.71
N ALA A 15 20.52 19.53 -7.96
CA ALA A 15 21.57 18.62 -8.47
C ALA A 15 22.88 18.64 -7.65
N ALA A 16 23.22 19.77 -7.04
CA ALA A 16 24.38 19.90 -6.15
C ALA A 16 24.22 19.05 -4.87
N GLY A 17 23.06 19.11 -4.22
CA GLY A 17 22.75 18.30 -3.03
C GLY A 17 22.76 16.80 -3.35
N TRP A 18 22.26 16.40 -4.53
CA TRP A 18 22.37 15.02 -4.99
C TRP A 18 23.81 14.53 -5.13
N ARG A 19 24.69 15.36 -5.70
CA ARG A 19 26.12 15.00 -5.82
C ARG A 19 26.77 14.81 -4.47
N GLU A 20 26.46 15.66 -3.51
CA GLU A 20 26.97 15.55 -2.15
C GLU A 20 26.52 14.25 -1.46
N LEU A 21 25.23 13.89 -1.62
CA LEU A 21 24.70 12.62 -1.12
C LEU A 21 25.38 11.41 -1.79
N LEU A 22 25.54 11.43 -3.11
CA LEU A 22 26.19 10.35 -3.83
C LEU A 22 27.64 10.15 -3.39
N VAL A 23 28.36 11.23 -3.11
CA VAL A 23 29.75 11.16 -2.63
C VAL A 23 29.84 10.69 -1.19
N SER A 24 28.91 11.12 -0.32
CA SER A 24 28.94 10.82 1.11
C SER A 24 28.34 9.47 1.47
N GLN A 25 27.31 9.02 0.75
CA GLN A 25 26.53 7.81 1.08
C GLN A 25 26.66 6.69 0.03
N GLY A 26 27.21 7.01 -1.14
CA GLY A 26 27.21 6.09 -2.28
C GLY A 26 25.84 6.03 -2.96
N ALA A 27 25.73 5.16 -3.94
CA ALA A 27 24.47 4.86 -4.65
C ALA A 27 24.47 3.43 -5.15
N LEU A 28 23.27 2.86 -5.20
CA LEU A 28 22.99 1.64 -5.94
C LEU A 28 22.57 2.00 -7.36
N VAL A 29 23.13 1.30 -8.34
CA VAL A 29 22.74 1.45 -9.74
C VAL A 29 22.15 0.14 -10.22
N GLU A 30 20.89 0.18 -10.59
CA GLU A 30 20.13 -1.00 -11.02
C GLU A 30 19.70 -0.87 -12.48
N ALA A 31 19.45 -2.01 -13.11
CA ALA A 31 18.90 -2.04 -14.46
C ALA A 31 17.45 -1.50 -14.43
N TRP A 32 17.15 -0.58 -15.36
CA TRP A 32 15.77 -0.12 -15.54
C TRP A 32 14.95 -1.22 -16.20
N LEU A 33 14.06 -1.83 -15.43
CA LEU A 33 13.15 -2.86 -15.91
C LEU A 33 11.99 -2.21 -16.67
N SER A 34 11.92 -2.47 -17.95
CA SER A 34 10.86 -1.97 -18.83
C SER A 34 10.33 -3.09 -19.72
N GLY A 35 9.28 -2.81 -20.47
CA GLY A 35 8.64 -3.78 -21.36
C GLY A 35 7.52 -4.55 -20.68
N GLY A 36 6.94 -5.50 -21.44
CA GLY A 36 5.69 -6.16 -21.07
C GLY A 36 4.47 -5.37 -21.55
N GLU A 37 3.32 -6.04 -21.59
CA GLU A 37 2.03 -5.47 -21.97
C GLU A 37 1.39 -4.71 -20.80
N GLU A 38 1.77 -5.09 -19.59
CA GLU A 38 1.29 -4.51 -18.34
C GLU A 38 2.42 -4.50 -17.31
N LEU A 39 2.45 -3.43 -16.51
CA LEU A 39 3.39 -3.23 -15.43
C LEU A 39 2.63 -3.02 -14.13
N SER A 40 3.01 -3.72 -13.08
CA SER A 40 2.44 -3.60 -11.73
C SER A 40 3.54 -3.55 -10.69
N SER A 41 3.24 -2.98 -9.53
CA SER A 41 4.17 -2.87 -8.41
C SER A 41 3.62 -3.62 -7.17
N PRO A 42 3.68 -4.95 -7.17
CA PRO A 42 3.22 -5.72 -6.02
C PRO A 42 4.19 -5.63 -4.85
N SER A 43 3.68 -5.89 -3.64
CA SER A 43 4.50 -6.06 -2.45
C SER A 43 3.97 -7.16 -1.54
N VAL A 44 4.85 -7.75 -0.72
CA VAL A 44 4.49 -8.67 0.36
C VAL A 44 4.98 -8.11 1.69
N GLN A 45 4.12 -8.23 2.70
CA GLN A 45 4.43 -7.84 4.07
C GLN A 45 4.59 -9.09 4.93
N GLY A 46 5.62 -9.12 5.75
CA GLY A 46 5.86 -10.20 6.69
C GLY A 46 6.22 -9.70 8.09
N MET A 47 6.24 -10.64 9.01
CA MET A 47 6.68 -10.44 10.38
C MET A 47 7.59 -11.59 10.80
N ILE A 48 8.69 -11.24 11.47
CA ILE A 48 9.61 -12.18 12.08
C ILE A 48 9.38 -12.13 13.59
N HIS A 49 8.89 -13.22 14.15
CA HIS A 49 8.62 -13.35 15.58
C HIS A 49 9.92 -13.57 16.37
N PRO A 50 9.92 -13.31 17.69
CA PRO A 50 11.14 -13.45 18.52
C PRO A 50 11.79 -14.85 18.48
N GLY A 51 11.02 -15.90 18.14
CA GLY A 51 11.51 -17.26 17.94
C GLY A 51 12.12 -17.53 16.57
N GLY A 52 12.17 -16.52 15.66
CA GLY A 52 12.63 -16.69 14.28
C GLY A 52 11.55 -17.21 13.32
N GLU A 53 10.34 -17.45 13.80
CA GLU A 53 9.20 -17.84 12.96
C GLU A 53 8.78 -16.68 12.06
N VAL A 54 8.53 -16.97 10.79
CA VAL A 54 8.12 -15.99 9.77
C VAL A 54 6.65 -16.15 9.44
N GLU A 55 5.89 -15.06 9.54
CA GLU A 55 4.49 -14.97 9.16
C GLU A 55 4.34 -14.02 7.96
N VAL A 56 3.67 -14.45 6.89
CA VAL A 56 3.22 -13.54 5.84
C VAL A 56 1.93 -12.87 6.31
N LEU A 57 1.93 -11.55 6.37
CA LEU A 57 0.80 -10.75 6.84
C LEU A 57 -0.16 -10.38 5.73
N SER A 58 0.36 -10.04 4.54
CA SER A 58 -0.45 -9.56 3.41
C SER A 58 0.38 -9.43 2.13
N THR A 59 -0.34 -9.36 1.01
CA THR A 59 0.21 -9.01 -0.31
C THR A 59 -0.61 -7.86 -0.89
N HIS A 60 0.00 -6.96 -1.65
CA HIS A 60 -0.64 -5.73 -2.13
C HIS A 60 -0.26 -5.41 -3.58
N GLU A 61 -1.13 -4.66 -4.24
CA GLU A 61 -0.79 -3.86 -5.40
C GLU A 61 -0.53 -2.44 -4.93
N GLN A 62 0.67 -1.92 -5.10
CA GLN A 62 0.98 -0.52 -4.82
C GLN A 62 0.43 0.36 -5.95
N LEU A 63 -0.23 1.44 -5.58
CA LEU A 63 -0.69 2.47 -6.48
C LEU A 63 0.38 3.56 -6.52
N LEU A 64 1.09 3.62 -7.63
CA LEU A 64 2.17 4.58 -7.84
C LEU A 64 1.72 5.70 -8.75
N GLY A 65 2.30 6.88 -8.58
CA GLY A 65 1.99 8.05 -9.39
C GLY A 65 3.02 9.17 -9.23
N GLY A 66 2.57 10.42 -9.36
CA GLY A 66 3.44 11.58 -9.36
C GLY A 66 4.22 11.75 -10.67
N PRO A 67 5.08 12.78 -10.79
CA PRO A 67 5.81 13.08 -12.02
C PRO A 67 6.77 11.97 -12.46
N SER A 68 7.35 11.22 -11.52
CA SER A 68 8.24 10.09 -11.79
C SER A 68 7.49 8.76 -12.01
N GLY A 69 6.19 8.70 -11.68
CA GLY A 69 5.44 7.45 -11.62
C GLY A 69 5.83 6.53 -10.46
N GLN A 70 6.67 6.98 -9.53
CA GLN A 70 7.21 6.16 -8.43
C GLN A 70 6.75 6.62 -7.04
N THR A 71 5.96 7.69 -6.96
CA THR A 71 5.41 8.16 -5.68
C THR A 71 4.32 7.22 -5.23
N TYR A 72 4.45 6.65 -4.02
CA TYR A 72 3.40 5.85 -3.41
C TYR A 72 2.16 6.71 -3.13
N LEU A 73 1.04 6.32 -3.69
CA LEU A 73 -0.27 6.98 -3.51
C LEU A 73 -1.24 6.17 -2.68
N GLY A 74 -0.97 4.87 -2.50
CA GLY A 74 -1.83 3.96 -1.79
C GLY A 74 -1.64 2.52 -2.26
N CYS A 75 -2.58 1.65 -1.90
CA CYS A 75 -2.54 0.25 -2.29
C CYS A 75 -3.93 -0.36 -2.42
N GLN A 76 -3.98 -1.50 -3.10
CA GLN A 76 -5.10 -2.42 -3.12
C GLN A 76 -4.68 -3.74 -2.48
N PHE A 77 -5.60 -4.39 -1.79
CA PHE A 77 -5.41 -5.69 -1.15
C PHE A 77 -6.54 -6.64 -1.56
N PRO A 78 -6.22 -7.92 -1.77
CA PRO A 78 -4.89 -8.51 -1.90
C PRO A 78 -4.23 -8.19 -3.24
N ALA A 79 -2.97 -8.61 -3.42
CA ALA A 79 -2.33 -8.63 -4.73
C ALA A 79 -3.09 -9.55 -5.70
N ARG A 80 -2.84 -9.39 -7.00
CA ARG A 80 -3.52 -10.14 -8.07
C ARG A 80 -3.31 -11.64 -7.94
N ASP A 81 -4.32 -12.40 -8.28
CA ASP A 81 -4.35 -13.87 -8.22
C ASP A 81 -3.20 -14.52 -8.98
N HIS A 82 -2.78 -13.93 -10.11
CA HIS A 82 -1.77 -14.48 -11.00
C HIS A 82 -0.41 -14.70 -10.32
N TYR A 83 -0.06 -13.90 -9.33
CA TYR A 83 1.25 -13.97 -8.67
C TYR A 83 1.20 -13.84 -7.14
N ARG A 84 0.02 -13.73 -6.53
CA ARG A 84 -0.13 -13.59 -5.08
C ARG A 84 0.56 -14.68 -4.28
N CYS A 85 0.40 -15.94 -4.71
CA CYS A 85 1.06 -17.08 -4.04
C CYS A 85 2.59 -17.05 -4.24
N GLU A 86 3.08 -16.50 -5.34
CA GLU A 86 4.52 -16.29 -5.55
C GLU A 86 5.07 -15.24 -4.59
N LEU A 87 4.36 -14.12 -4.41
CA LEU A 87 4.73 -13.10 -3.43
C LEU A 87 4.76 -13.65 -2.00
N GLN A 88 3.83 -14.53 -1.63
CA GLN A 88 3.87 -15.19 -0.32
C GLN A 88 5.14 -16.04 -0.16
N ARG A 89 5.53 -16.78 -1.20
CA ARG A 89 6.80 -17.54 -1.19
C ARG A 89 8.01 -16.65 -1.04
N TRP A 90 8.03 -15.48 -1.69
CA TRP A 90 9.07 -14.47 -1.49
C TRP A 90 9.12 -14.01 -0.03
N GLY A 91 7.95 -13.64 0.53
CA GLY A 91 7.87 -13.22 1.92
C GLY A 91 8.46 -14.27 2.88
N LEU A 92 8.11 -15.54 2.70
CA LEU A 92 8.65 -16.61 3.53
C LEU A 92 10.16 -16.80 3.33
N ALA A 93 10.65 -16.81 2.08
CA ALA A 93 12.06 -17.04 1.78
C ALA A 93 12.94 -15.87 2.27
N VAL A 94 12.56 -14.63 1.97
CA VAL A 94 13.29 -13.45 2.43
C VAL A 94 13.21 -13.32 3.95
N GLY A 95 12.03 -13.56 4.52
CA GLY A 95 11.85 -13.52 5.98
C GLY A 95 12.72 -14.55 6.71
N ALA A 96 12.87 -15.77 6.17
CA ALA A 96 13.74 -16.78 6.75
C ALA A 96 15.22 -16.36 6.71
N GLU A 97 15.67 -15.76 5.62
CA GLU A 97 17.03 -15.23 5.52
C GLU A 97 17.25 -14.06 6.51
N LEU A 98 16.31 -13.12 6.58
CA LEU A 98 16.37 -12.00 7.53
C LEU A 98 16.38 -12.50 8.98
N ALA A 99 15.57 -13.51 9.30
CA ALA A 99 15.56 -14.14 10.64
C ALA A 99 16.91 -14.76 10.98
N SER A 100 17.57 -15.43 10.01
CA SER A 100 18.89 -16.01 10.19
C SER A 100 19.97 -14.97 10.49
N LEU A 101 19.78 -13.72 10.00
CA LEU A 101 20.62 -12.56 10.26
C LEU A 101 20.26 -11.83 11.57
N GLY A 102 19.26 -12.32 12.32
CA GLY A 102 18.82 -11.76 13.58
C GLY A 102 17.84 -10.59 13.46
N ALA A 103 17.24 -10.37 12.29
CA ALA A 103 16.17 -9.38 12.14
C ALA A 103 14.91 -9.83 12.88
N LEU A 104 14.16 -8.85 13.38
CA LEU A 104 12.88 -9.04 14.09
C LEU A 104 11.83 -8.04 13.62
N ASP A 105 10.56 -8.36 13.87
CA ASP A 105 9.41 -7.50 13.61
C ASP A 105 9.07 -7.42 12.10
N HIS A 106 8.47 -6.32 11.65
CA HIS A 106 7.92 -6.17 10.31
C HIS A 106 8.99 -5.97 9.24
N PHE A 107 8.76 -6.63 8.13
CA PHE A 107 9.50 -6.38 6.89
C PHE A 107 8.55 -6.36 5.69
N SER A 108 9.00 -5.82 4.57
CA SER A 108 8.34 -5.95 3.29
C SER A 108 9.33 -6.24 2.17
N VAL A 109 8.83 -6.87 1.12
CA VAL A 109 9.54 -7.03 -0.15
C VAL A 109 8.69 -6.37 -1.22
N ASP A 110 9.21 -5.32 -1.82
CA ASP A 110 8.58 -4.62 -2.92
C ASP A 110 9.05 -5.21 -4.24
N GLY A 111 8.14 -5.35 -5.18
CA GLY A 111 8.39 -6.03 -6.45
C GLY A 111 7.93 -5.23 -7.65
N LEU A 112 8.35 -5.71 -8.81
CA LEU A 112 7.88 -5.31 -10.12
C LEU A 112 7.36 -6.54 -10.84
N ALA A 113 6.13 -6.48 -11.34
CA ALA A 113 5.51 -7.53 -12.12
C ALA A 113 5.28 -7.05 -13.55
N ARG A 114 5.76 -7.80 -14.55
CA ARG A 114 5.63 -7.50 -15.98
C ARG A 114 4.88 -8.63 -16.66
N ARG A 115 3.85 -8.31 -17.44
CA ARG A 115 3.07 -9.31 -18.18
C ARG A 115 3.61 -9.49 -19.61
N PHE A 116 3.78 -10.72 -20.00
CA PHE A 116 4.14 -11.15 -21.35
C PHE A 116 3.19 -12.27 -21.79
N GLY A 117 2.15 -11.92 -22.52
CA GLY A 117 1.04 -12.84 -22.82
C GLY A 117 0.34 -13.31 -21.56
N ASP A 118 0.29 -14.60 -21.30
CA ASP A 118 -0.31 -15.21 -20.11
C ASP A 118 0.67 -15.35 -18.94
N CYS A 119 1.93 -14.99 -19.13
CA CYS A 119 2.98 -15.14 -18.11
C CYS A 119 3.28 -13.82 -17.42
N TRP A 120 3.60 -13.91 -16.12
CA TRP A 120 4.08 -12.79 -15.33
C TRP A 120 5.54 -13.02 -14.93
N ASP A 121 6.39 -12.03 -15.20
CA ASP A 121 7.77 -11.97 -14.74
C ASP A 121 7.83 -11.07 -13.51
N LEU A 122 8.21 -11.65 -12.37
CA LEU A 122 8.30 -10.95 -11.09
C LEU A 122 9.77 -10.74 -10.71
N GLN A 123 10.07 -9.51 -10.32
CA GLN A 123 11.40 -9.11 -9.84
C GLN A 123 11.26 -8.45 -8.47
N ALA A 124 12.02 -8.92 -7.48
CA ALA A 124 12.15 -8.24 -6.19
C ALA A 124 13.04 -6.99 -6.37
N ILE A 125 12.58 -5.86 -5.87
CA ILE A 125 13.24 -4.56 -6.06
C ILE A 125 13.84 -4.06 -4.75
N GLU A 126 13.08 -4.13 -3.64
CA GLU A 126 13.49 -3.53 -2.38
C GLU A 126 13.05 -4.39 -1.20
N VAL A 127 13.89 -4.47 -0.18
CA VAL A 127 13.54 -5.03 1.13
C VAL A 127 13.54 -3.93 2.17
N ASN A 128 12.42 -3.77 2.86
CA ASN A 128 12.26 -2.77 3.92
C ASN A 128 12.13 -3.46 5.27
N LEU A 129 12.98 -3.13 6.25
CA LEU A 129 12.95 -3.69 7.62
C LEU A 129 12.20 -2.76 8.59
N ARG A 130 10.98 -2.45 8.24
CA ARG A 130 10.11 -1.53 8.99
C ARG A 130 8.64 -1.72 8.61
N LYS A 131 7.76 -1.12 9.43
CA LYS A 131 6.36 -0.91 9.06
C LYS A 131 6.27 0.08 7.88
N GLY A 132 5.42 -0.21 6.93
CA GLY A 132 5.18 0.59 5.72
C GLY A 132 3.77 1.15 5.64
N GLY A 133 3.44 1.84 4.54
CA GLY A 133 2.12 2.41 4.27
C GLY A 133 0.99 1.37 4.20
N THR A 134 1.32 0.13 3.89
CA THR A 134 0.37 -0.99 3.85
C THR A 134 0.08 -1.63 5.21
N THR A 135 0.89 -1.34 6.24
CA THR A 135 0.73 -1.95 7.57
C THR A 135 -0.57 -1.49 8.24
N HIS A 136 -0.85 -0.18 8.21
CA HIS A 136 -2.03 0.37 8.86
C HIS A 136 -3.35 -0.15 8.25
N PRO A 137 -3.57 -0.11 6.92
CA PRO A 137 -4.80 -0.63 6.33
C PRO A 137 -5.02 -2.12 6.62
N MET A 138 -3.96 -2.93 6.60
CA MET A 138 -4.07 -4.35 6.93
C MET A 138 -4.47 -4.59 8.39
N GLN A 139 -3.89 -3.83 9.32
CA GLN A 139 -4.27 -3.92 10.72
C GLN A 139 -5.72 -3.44 10.94
N ALA A 140 -6.14 -2.37 10.27
CA ALA A 140 -7.52 -1.91 10.31
C ALA A 140 -8.48 -3.01 9.85
N LEU A 141 -8.22 -3.65 8.71
CA LEU A 141 -9.01 -4.78 8.22
C LEU A 141 -9.08 -5.91 9.26
N ARG A 142 -7.93 -6.34 9.82
CA ARG A 142 -7.88 -7.41 10.83
C ARG A 142 -8.74 -7.12 12.05
N TYR A 143 -8.57 -5.92 12.62
CA TYR A 143 -9.28 -5.55 13.86
C TYR A 143 -10.77 -5.33 13.67
N LEU A 144 -11.16 -4.72 12.55
CA LEU A 144 -12.56 -4.41 12.28
C LEU A 144 -13.38 -5.65 11.91
N SER A 145 -12.80 -6.55 11.10
CA SER A 145 -13.50 -7.74 10.61
C SER A 145 -13.27 -8.98 11.47
N ASN A 146 -12.26 -8.98 12.35
CA ASN A 146 -11.77 -10.18 13.04
C ASN A 146 -11.44 -11.34 12.09
N GLY A 147 -11.10 -11.02 10.84
CA GLY A 147 -10.76 -11.98 9.81
C GLY A 147 -9.31 -12.44 9.86
N ARG A 148 -8.98 -13.39 8.98
CA ARG A 148 -7.64 -14.02 8.92
C ARG A 148 -7.19 -14.23 7.48
N LEU A 149 -5.88 -14.07 7.25
CA LEU A 149 -5.25 -14.42 5.98
C LEU A 149 -5.14 -15.95 5.88
N CYS A 150 -5.64 -16.50 4.78
CA CYS A 150 -5.40 -17.90 4.41
C CYS A 150 -3.98 -18.01 3.83
N GLN A 151 -3.08 -18.66 4.52
CA GLN A 151 -1.67 -18.77 4.13
C GLN A 151 -1.46 -19.52 2.80
N THR A 152 -2.38 -20.40 2.41
CA THR A 152 -2.28 -21.16 1.16
C THR A 152 -2.77 -20.41 -0.06
N SER A 153 -3.81 -19.57 0.08
CA SER A 153 -4.43 -18.84 -1.05
C SER A 153 -4.10 -17.34 -1.07
N GLY A 154 -3.59 -16.80 0.05
CA GLY A 154 -3.39 -15.36 0.23
C GLY A 154 -4.69 -14.55 0.29
N ARG A 155 -5.85 -15.20 0.41
CA ARG A 155 -7.14 -14.56 0.59
C ARG A 155 -7.39 -14.25 2.04
N PHE A 156 -8.04 -13.14 2.31
CA PHE A 156 -8.42 -12.77 3.67
C PHE A 156 -9.90 -13.05 3.87
N LEU A 157 -10.20 -13.87 4.87
CA LEU A 157 -11.57 -14.32 5.13
C LEU A 157 -12.06 -13.80 6.47
N SER A 158 -13.25 -13.24 6.49
CA SER A 158 -13.95 -12.89 7.71
C SER A 158 -14.45 -14.14 8.44
N PRO A 159 -14.89 -14.04 9.71
CA PRO A 159 -15.51 -15.16 10.43
C PRO A 159 -16.79 -15.71 9.76
N THR A 160 -17.46 -14.89 8.94
CA THR A 160 -18.64 -15.32 8.16
C THR A 160 -18.28 -16.07 6.89
N GLY A 161 -16.99 -16.14 6.53
CA GLY A 161 -16.47 -16.79 5.33
C GLY A 161 -16.45 -15.86 4.10
N SER A 162 -16.78 -14.58 4.25
CA SER A 162 -16.65 -13.60 3.17
C SER A 162 -15.19 -13.30 2.87
N GLU A 163 -14.82 -13.24 1.61
CA GLU A 163 -13.54 -12.69 1.20
C GLU A 163 -13.58 -11.18 1.32
N LEU A 164 -12.53 -10.58 1.92
CA LEU A 164 -12.46 -9.13 2.12
C LEU A 164 -11.27 -8.54 1.37
N HIS A 165 -11.54 -7.41 0.77
CA HIS A 165 -10.62 -6.60 -0.01
C HIS A 165 -10.57 -5.18 0.55
N TYR A 166 -9.54 -4.43 0.20
CA TYR A 166 -9.56 -2.98 0.44
C TYR A 166 -8.79 -2.20 -0.62
N LYS A 167 -9.17 -0.93 -0.74
CA LYS A 167 -8.36 0.13 -1.35
C LYS A 167 -8.02 1.15 -0.28
N ALA A 168 -6.75 1.50 -0.17
CA ALA A 168 -6.26 2.42 0.86
C ALA A 168 -5.33 3.49 0.29
N THR A 169 -5.30 4.64 0.94
CA THR A 169 -4.32 5.71 0.72
C THR A 169 -3.93 6.33 2.05
N ASP A 170 -2.68 6.76 2.18
CA ASP A 170 -2.18 7.60 3.26
C ASP A 170 -1.87 9.04 2.79
N ASN A 171 -2.23 9.35 1.55
CA ASN A 171 -1.87 10.59 0.89
C ASN A 171 -3.06 11.27 0.16
N PHE A 172 -4.27 11.07 0.65
CA PHE A 172 -5.40 11.83 0.11
C PHE A 172 -5.33 13.27 0.60
N THR A 173 -5.10 14.19 -0.34
CA THR A 173 -4.93 15.62 -0.03
C THR A 173 -5.81 16.45 -0.97
N ASP A 174 -6.62 17.34 -0.37
CA ASP A 174 -7.42 18.30 -1.12
C ASP A 174 -7.57 19.60 -0.31
N PRO A 175 -7.37 20.79 -0.91
CA PRO A 175 -7.53 22.08 -0.22
C PRO A 175 -8.91 22.28 0.41
N ARG A 176 -9.97 21.67 -0.15
CA ARG A 176 -11.34 21.76 0.36
C ARG A 176 -11.52 21.13 1.74
N LEU A 177 -10.60 20.24 2.14
CA LEU A 177 -10.63 19.57 3.45
C LEU A 177 -9.98 20.42 4.55
N ARG A 178 -9.27 21.50 4.21
CA ARG A 178 -8.64 22.37 5.21
C ARG A 178 -9.69 23.02 6.10
N GLY A 179 -9.40 23.07 7.38
CA GLY A 179 -10.30 23.62 8.41
C GLY A 179 -11.31 22.62 8.96
N LEU A 180 -11.51 21.46 8.32
CA LEU A 180 -12.34 20.40 8.89
C LEU A 180 -11.68 19.81 10.13
N LEU A 181 -12.47 19.62 11.19
CA LEU A 181 -12.06 18.85 12.36
C LEU A 181 -12.26 17.35 12.10
N PRO A 182 -11.55 16.47 12.82
CA PRO A 182 -11.79 15.02 12.74
C PRO A 182 -13.25 14.62 12.95
N MET A 183 -13.97 15.29 13.85
CA MET A 183 -15.38 14.99 14.11
C MET A 183 -16.28 15.40 12.94
N ASP A 184 -16.00 16.52 12.27
CA ASP A 184 -16.76 16.94 11.09
C ASP A 184 -16.69 15.87 9.97
N LEU A 185 -15.49 15.31 9.78
CA LEU A 185 -15.27 14.21 8.82
C LEU A 185 -16.04 12.96 9.21
N ILE A 186 -15.99 12.57 10.49
CA ILE A 186 -16.69 11.39 11.01
C ILE A 186 -18.20 11.55 10.82
N ASP A 187 -18.76 12.71 11.19
CA ASP A 187 -20.20 12.99 11.06
C ASP A 187 -20.64 12.99 9.60
N LEU A 188 -19.81 13.54 8.71
CA LEU A 188 -20.08 13.59 7.28
C LEU A 188 -20.15 12.19 6.65
N VAL A 189 -19.25 11.31 7.05
CA VAL A 189 -19.15 9.94 6.53
C VAL A 189 -20.21 9.04 7.19
N ALA A 190 -20.45 9.18 8.48
CA ALA A 190 -21.49 8.45 9.21
C ALA A 190 -22.89 8.82 8.70
N GLY A 191 -23.15 10.12 8.51
CA GLY A 191 -24.43 10.61 7.99
C GLY A 191 -24.72 10.15 6.55
N ALA A 192 -23.67 9.80 5.78
CA ALA A 192 -23.80 9.21 4.45
C ALA A 192 -23.86 7.67 4.45
N GLY A 193 -23.75 7.01 5.60
CA GLY A 193 -23.70 5.55 5.70
C GLY A 193 -22.47 4.93 5.02
N LEU A 194 -21.33 5.64 5.05
CA LEU A 194 -20.09 5.21 4.38
C LEU A 194 -19.02 4.72 5.38
N HIS A 195 -19.27 4.83 6.68
CA HIS A 195 -18.39 4.24 7.70
C HIS A 195 -18.41 2.70 7.62
N TYR A 196 -17.35 2.06 8.09
CA TYR A 196 -17.31 0.60 8.13
C TYR A 196 -18.45 0.06 9.01
N ASP A 197 -19.22 -0.85 8.45
CA ASP A 197 -20.29 -1.56 9.14
C ASP A 197 -19.99 -3.06 9.14
N ALA A 198 -19.97 -3.66 10.34
CA ALA A 198 -19.64 -5.05 10.55
C ALA A 198 -20.69 -6.04 9.99
N LEU A 199 -21.93 -5.60 9.78
CA LEU A 199 -22.98 -6.46 9.21
C LEU A 199 -22.82 -6.59 7.69
N SER A 200 -22.55 -5.48 7.01
CA SER A 200 -22.27 -5.47 5.57
C SER A 200 -20.83 -5.84 5.26
N GLU A 201 -19.92 -5.82 6.26
CA GLU A 201 -18.48 -6.02 6.11
C GLU A 201 -17.85 -5.05 5.08
N SER A 202 -18.40 -3.85 4.99
CA SER A 202 -18.03 -2.85 3.98
C SER A 202 -18.07 -1.45 4.57
N GLY A 203 -17.26 -0.53 4.00
CA GLY A 203 -17.22 0.87 4.41
C GLY A 203 -15.82 1.41 4.61
N SER A 204 -15.73 2.64 5.09
CA SER A 204 -14.49 3.41 5.20
C SER A 204 -14.04 3.59 6.65
N VAL A 205 -12.74 3.60 6.86
CA VAL A 205 -12.10 3.98 8.12
C VAL A 205 -10.93 4.92 7.82
N PHE A 206 -10.64 5.83 8.75
CA PHE A 206 -9.71 6.94 8.53
C PHE A 206 -8.54 6.92 9.50
N HIS A 207 -7.43 7.48 9.05
CA HIS A 207 -6.21 7.68 9.82
C HIS A 207 -5.52 8.99 9.41
N LEU A 208 -4.42 9.35 10.06
CA LEU A 208 -3.71 10.62 9.83
C LEU A 208 -4.59 11.86 10.03
N LEU A 209 -5.62 11.78 10.86
CA LEU A 209 -6.58 12.86 11.07
C LEU A 209 -5.96 14.11 11.70
N GLY A 210 -4.79 14.01 12.33
CA GLY A 210 -4.02 15.15 12.79
C GLY A 210 -3.53 16.09 11.67
N CYS A 211 -3.47 15.60 10.42
CA CYS A 211 -3.06 16.39 9.27
C CYS A 211 -4.25 17.06 8.55
N LEU A 212 -5.50 16.77 8.97
CA LEU A 212 -6.69 17.17 8.23
C LEU A 212 -6.88 18.68 8.20
N SER A 213 -6.95 19.32 9.38
CA SER A 213 -7.31 20.73 9.49
C SER A 213 -6.27 21.66 8.86
N GLU A 214 -5.00 21.39 9.06
CA GLU A 214 -3.91 22.24 8.59
C GLU A 214 -3.57 21.99 7.11
N HIS A 215 -3.46 20.72 6.75
CA HIS A 215 -2.93 20.35 5.43
C HIS A 215 -4.00 19.86 4.46
N GLY A 216 -5.25 19.66 4.91
CA GLY A 216 -6.31 19.04 4.10
C GLY A 216 -5.94 17.61 3.69
N LYS A 217 -5.17 16.92 4.53
CA LYS A 217 -4.62 15.59 4.26
C LYS A 217 -5.17 14.57 5.24
N LEU A 218 -5.51 13.40 4.72
CA LEU A 218 -5.92 12.24 5.52
C LEU A 218 -5.49 10.93 4.86
N GLY A 219 -5.52 9.86 5.63
CA GLY A 219 -5.49 8.50 5.14
C GLY A 219 -6.85 7.85 5.27
N MET A 220 -7.19 6.96 4.33
CA MET A 220 -8.42 6.17 4.38
C MET A 220 -8.19 4.75 3.88
N THR A 221 -8.94 3.82 4.46
CA THR A 221 -9.01 2.42 4.05
C THR A 221 -10.46 2.09 3.77
N CYS A 222 -10.77 1.72 2.54
CA CYS A 222 -12.12 1.41 2.08
C CYS A 222 -12.22 -0.08 1.84
N ILE A 223 -13.04 -0.75 2.66
CA ILE A 223 -13.18 -2.21 2.72
C ILE A 223 -14.43 -2.62 1.95
N GLY A 224 -14.35 -3.76 1.27
CA GLY A 224 -15.47 -4.41 0.57
C GLY A 224 -15.24 -5.90 0.42
N ARG A 225 -16.26 -6.63 -0.05
CA ARG A 225 -16.22 -8.08 -0.29
C ARG A 225 -15.60 -8.47 -1.64
N SER A 226 -15.27 -7.46 -2.44
CA SER A 226 -14.52 -7.61 -3.69
C SER A 226 -13.66 -6.37 -3.94
N ALA A 227 -12.72 -6.45 -4.87
CA ALA A 227 -11.91 -5.32 -5.29
C ALA A 227 -12.78 -4.19 -5.86
N GLU A 228 -13.82 -4.53 -6.62
CA GLU A 228 -14.77 -3.59 -7.22
C GLU A 228 -15.60 -2.87 -6.15
N GLU A 229 -16.06 -3.60 -5.12
CA GLU A 229 -16.80 -2.98 -4.01
C GLU A 229 -15.90 -2.04 -3.19
N ALA A 230 -14.67 -2.44 -2.89
CA ALA A 230 -13.69 -1.59 -2.21
C ALA A 230 -13.40 -0.30 -3.01
N GLU A 231 -13.29 -0.40 -4.35
CA GLU A 231 -13.14 0.74 -5.25
C GLU A 231 -14.38 1.65 -5.22
N GLN A 232 -15.58 1.09 -5.25
CA GLN A 232 -16.83 1.84 -5.17
C GLN A 232 -16.97 2.59 -3.83
N VAL A 233 -16.64 1.92 -2.72
CA VAL A 233 -16.61 2.55 -1.40
C VAL A 233 -15.62 3.71 -1.39
N TYR A 234 -14.42 3.51 -1.95
CA TYR A 234 -13.40 4.54 -2.07
C TYR A 234 -13.89 5.75 -2.88
N ALA A 235 -14.45 5.51 -4.05
CA ALA A 235 -14.95 6.56 -4.94
C ALA A 235 -16.10 7.35 -4.28
N ARG A 236 -17.07 6.66 -3.67
CA ARG A 236 -18.21 7.29 -2.95
C ARG A 236 -17.73 8.11 -1.75
N THR A 237 -16.81 7.58 -0.97
CA THR A 237 -16.23 8.29 0.18
C THR A 237 -15.52 9.55 -0.28
N LYS A 238 -14.67 9.43 -1.31
CA LYS A 238 -13.97 10.58 -1.90
C LYS A 238 -14.94 11.64 -2.40
N ALA A 239 -15.96 11.27 -3.18
CA ALA A 239 -16.98 12.19 -3.68
C ALA A 239 -17.69 12.91 -2.52
N ARG A 240 -18.08 12.16 -1.49
CA ARG A 240 -18.73 12.73 -0.30
C ARG A 240 -17.86 13.74 0.44
N LEU A 241 -16.56 13.43 0.62
CA LEU A 241 -15.60 14.32 1.27
C LEU A 241 -15.37 15.62 0.49
N LEU A 242 -15.46 15.57 -0.82
CA LEU A 242 -15.21 16.70 -1.70
C LEU A 242 -16.49 17.49 -2.04
N GLY A 243 -17.67 17.05 -1.58
CA GLY A 243 -18.95 17.67 -1.91
C GLY A 243 -19.38 17.46 -3.36
N ASP A 244 -18.77 16.49 -4.05
CA ASP A 244 -19.13 16.11 -5.42
C ASP A 244 -20.36 15.16 -5.33
N HIS A 245 -21.53 15.61 -5.83
CA HIS A 245 -22.83 14.90 -5.77
C HIS A 245 -23.13 14.19 -7.08
#